data_1e4388a67289e6b16c8e96313ea4958a
#
_entry.id   1e4388a67289e6b16c8e96313ea4958a
#
_cell.length_a   1.000
_cell.length_b   1.000
_cell.length_c   1.000
_cell.angle_alpha   90.00
_cell.angle_beta   90.00
_cell.angle_gamma   90.00
#
_symmetry.space_group_name_H-M   'P 1'
#
loop_
_entity.id
_entity.type
_entity.pdbx_description
1 polymer ?
#
loop_
_entity_poly.entity_id
_entity_poly.type
_entity_poly.pdbx_seq_one_letter_code
_entity_poly.pdbx_strand_id
1 'polypeptide(L)'
;VTAVPAPPPYTAALIVVGNEILSGKIRDENGPYLISQLRPLGVELRRVEVVPDEEELIIDAVSRCRRAAVHLFTSGGIGTTHDDVTVPAIAQALGRKVMQHPALMGMLRARYGEQLDDVRARLAEVPEDAELLWGAANELRFPAIFVDDVLILPGVPSLFIEKFEAVKERYRAPPIALANLFLRVDEPEIAQLLVTATEKFRGVSIGSYPRFDPADHSVKVTIESRDEALVEACTAFLREALRGSVVRESKG
;
A
#
# COMPACT_ATOMS: atom_id res chain seq x y z
N VAL A 1 -10.19 15.29 25.14
CA VAL A 1 -9.57 14.37 24.18
C VAL A 1 -9.83 14.98 22.81
N THR A 2 -8.82 15.55 22.18
CA THR A 2 -8.92 16.05 20.80
C THR A 2 -9.16 14.84 19.89
N ALA A 3 -10.23 14.87 19.12
CA ALA A 3 -10.53 13.83 18.14
C ALA A 3 -9.34 13.69 17.17
N VAL A 4 -8.86 12.47 16.96
CA VAL A 4 -7.84 12.19 15.94
C VAL A 4 -8.48 12.51 14.58
N PRO A 5 -7.88 13.39 13.76
CA PRO A 5 -8.44 13.70 12.45
C PRO A 5 -8.52 12.43 11.59
N ALA A 6 -9.57 12.32 10.79
CA ALA A 6 -9.70 11.22 9.83
C ALA A 6 -8.50 11.21 8.85
N PRO A 7 -8.03 10.03 8.43
CA PRO A 7 -6.96 9.94 7.45
C PRO A 7 -7.38 10.58 6.12
N PRO A 8 -6.43 11.15 5.35
CA PRO A 8 -6.75 11.71 4.05
C PRO A 8 -7.35 10.65 3.11
N PRO A 9 -8.30 11.02 2.24
CA PRO A 9 -8.88 10.08 1.28
C PRO A 9 -7.83 9.54 0.32
N TYR A 10 -8.10 8.37 -0.24
CA TYR A 10 -7.22 7.71 -1.22
C TYR A 10 -5.81 7.39 -0.71
N THR A 11 -5.72 7.06 0.56
CA THR A 11 -4.46 6.67 1.21
C THR A 11 -4.50 5.21 1.62
N ALA A 12 -3.34 4.57 1.62
CA ALA A 12 -3.16 3.18 2.00
C ALA A 12 -2.04 3.00 3.04
N ALA A 13 -2.12 1.89 3.76
CA ALA A 13 -1.03 1.36 4.57
C ALA A 13 -0.88 -0.14 4.30
N LEU A 14 0.29 -0.69 4.56
CA LEU A 14 0.62 -2.10 4.44
C LEU A 14 1.23 -2.62 5.74
N ILE A 15 0.77 -3.78 6.19
CA ILE A 15 1.41 -4.56 7.23
C ILE A 15 1.90 -5.87 6.61
N VAL A 16 3.20 -6.12 6.69
CA VAL A 16 3.83 -7.39 6.32
C VAL A 16 4.08 -8.17 7.62
N VAL A 17 3.46 -9.33 7.73
CA VAL A 17 3.56 -10.21 8.91
C VAL A 17 4.44 -11.38 8.55
N GLY A 18 5.52 -11.60 9.30
CA GLY A 18 6.40 -12.74 9.09
C GLY A 18 7.76 -12.60 9.77
N ASN A 19 8.06 -13.53 10.67
CA ASN A 19 9.36 -13.66 11.32
C ASN A 19 10.49 -13.94 10.31
N GLU A 20 10.20 -14.61 9.20
CA GLU A 20 11.15 -14.91 8.13
C GLU A 20 11.60 -13.65 7.37
N ILE A 21 10.71 -12.65 7.27
CA ILE A 21 11.04 -11.34 6.67
C ILE A 21 11.96 -10.57 7.61
N LEU A 22 11.60 -10.48 8.90
CA LEU A 22 12.39 -9.77 9.91
C LEU A 22 13.76 -10.38 10.13
N SER A 23 13.87 -11.72 10.04
CA SER A 23 15.16 -12.42 10.16
C SER A 23 16.00 -12.40 8.88
N GLY A 24 15.45 -11.88 7.77
CA GLY A 24 16.13 -11.85 6.47
C GLY A 24 16.25 -13.22 5.78
N LYS A 25 15.56 -14.25 6.26
CA LYS A 25 15.52 -15.58 5.63
C LYS A 25 14.81 -15.54 4.28
N ILE A 26 13.76 -14.72 4.20
CA ILE A 26 12.98 -14.46 2.98
C ILE A 26 12.97 -12.96 2.75
N ARG A 27 13.11 -12.54 1.50
CA ARG A 27 12.95 -11.14 1.11
C ARG A 27 11.48 -10.86 0.85
N ASP A 28 10.99 -9.71 1.36
CA ASP A 28 9.64 -9.24 1.03
C ASP A 28 9.56 -8.86 -0.46
N GLU A 29 8.67 -9.51 -1.19
CA GLU A 29 8.33 -9.21 -2.58
C GLU A 29 6.96 -8.51 -2.69
N ASN A 30 6.09 -8.71 -1.72
CA ASN A 30 4.71 -8.23 -1.72
C ASN A 30 4.64 -6.72 -1.49
N GLY A 31 5.44 -6.19 -0.57
CA GLY A 31 5.50 -4.77 -0.29
C GLY A 31 5.94 -3.94 -1.50
N PRO A 32 7.10 -4.20 -2.11
CA PRO A 32 7.54 -3.53 -3.34
C PRO A 32 6.54 -3.64 -4.49
N TYR A 33 5.91 -4.81 -4.65
CA TYR A 33 4.87 -5.00 -5.65
C TYR A 33 3.68 -4.06 -5.39
N LEU A 34 3.10 -4.09 -4.18
CA LEU A 34 1.94 -3.26 -3.83
C LEU A 34 2.25 -1.76 -4.01
N ILE A 35 3.43 -1.30 -3.57
CA ILE A 35 3.90 0.07 -3.76
C ILE A 35 3.82 0.47 -5.23
N SER A 36 4.29 -0.40 -6.13
CA SER A 36 4.30 -0.15 -7.58
C SER A 36 2.90 -0.08 -8.18
N GLN A 37 1.92 -0.82 -7.61
CA GLN A 37 0.56 -0.92 -8.12
C GLN A 37 -0.36 0.20 -7.61
N LEU A 38 -0.18 0.66 -6.37
CA LEU A 38 -1.06 1.66 -5.76
C LEU A 38 -0.92 3.03 -6.43
N ARG A 39 0.29 3.40 -6.82
CA ARG A 39 0.55 4.71 -7.45
C ARG A 39 -0.23 4.92 -8.76
N PRO A 40 -0.23 4.00 -9.74
CA PRO A 40 -1.06 4.09 -10.95
C PRO A 40 -2.56 4.10 -10.68
N LEU A 41 -3.00 3.54 -9.56
CA LEU A 41 -4.39 3.59 -9.11
C LEU A 41 -4.75 4.95 -8.47
N GLY A 42 -3.80 5.87 -8.33
CA GLY A 42 -4.01 7.15 -7.65
C GLY A 42 -4.05 7.04 -6.13
N VAL A 43 -3.59 5.95 -5.54
CA VAL A 43 -3.56 5.72 -4.08
C VAL A 43 -2.18 6.04 -3.53
N GLU A 44 -2.14 6.86 -2.48
CA GLU A 44 -0.91 7.22 -1.78
C GLU A 44 -0.62 6.24 -0.65
N LEU A 45 0.48 5.49 -0.74
CA LEU A 45 0.92 4.64 0.37
C LEU A 45 1.62 5.50 1.44
N ARG A 46 1.01 5.57 2.62
CA ARG A 46 1.46 6.42 3.75
C ARG A 46 2.34 5.68 4.74
N ARG A 47 2.21 4.35 4.83
CA ARG A 47 2.87 3.56 5.85
C ARG A 47 3.08 2.13 5.40
N VAL A 48 4.25 1.59 5.71
CA VAL A 48 4.57 0.17 5.62
C VAL A 48 5.16 -0.24 6.97
N GLU A 49 4.62 -1.29 7.56
CA GLU A 49 5.16 -1.89 8.78
C GLU A 49 5.47 -3.36 8.52
N VAL A 50 6.61 -3.83 8.99
CA VAL A 50 6.96 -5.25 9.05
C VAL A 50 6.92 -5.65 10.51
N VAL A 51 6.11 -6.66 10.84
CA VAL A 51 5.89 -7.11 12.21
C VAL A 51 6.08 -8.63 12.33
N PRO A 52 6.45 -9.14 13.50
CA PRO A 52 6.52 -10.58 13.75
C PRO A 52 5.12 -11.21 13.80
N ASP A 53 5.09 -12.55 13.79
CA ASP A 53 3.88 -13.36 13.93
C ASP A 53 3.39 -13.37 15.40
N GLU A 54 3.08 -12.18 15.93
CA GLU A 54 2.63 -11.95 17.31
C GLU A 54 1.35 -11.11 17.30
N GLU A 55 0.26 -11.64 17.88
CA GLU A 55 -1.06 -11.00 17.84
C GLU A 55 -1.04 -9.55 18.35
N GLU A 56 -0.42 -9.30 19.49
CA GLU A 56 -0.38 -7.97 20.11
C GLU A 56 0.30 -6.94 19.21
N LEU A 57 1.40 -7.32 18.54
CA LEU A 57 2.15 -6.44 17.66
C LEU A 57 1.40 -6.18 16.35
N ILE A 58 0.67 -7.17 15.85
CA ILE A 58 -0.21 -7.00 14.67
C ILE A 58 -1.37 -6.07 15.02
N ILE A 59 -2.03 -6.24 16.18
CA ILE A 59 -3.12 -5.37 16.67
C ILE A 59 -2.67 -3.92 16.75
N ASP A 60 -1.50 -3.69 17.32
CA ASP A 60 -0.91 -2.35 17.44
C ASP A 60 -0.60 -1.76 16.05
N ALA A 61 -0.05 -2.55 15.12
CA ALA A 61 0.21 -2.13 13.75
C ALA A 61 -1.10 -1.76 13.01
N VAL A 62 -2.15 -2.57 13.13
CA VAL A 62 -3.48 -2.27 12.58
C VAL A 62 -3.98 -0.91 13.10
N SER A 63 -3.88 -0.68 14.40
CA SER A 63 -4.29 0.57 15.03
C SER A 63 -3.52 1.78 14.52
N ARG A 64 -2.20 1.66 14.34
CA ARG A 64 -1.34 2.74 13.79
C ARG A 64 -1.62 2.99 12.31
N CYS A 65 -1.75 1.92 11.52
CA CYS A 65 -1.98 2.00 10.08
C CYS A 65 -3.35 2.63 9.76
N ARG A 66 -4.41 2.24 10.47
CA ARG A 66 -5.77 2.81 10.29
C ARG A 66 -5.87 4.29 10.68
N ARG A 67 -5.01 4.79 11.57
CA ARG A 67 -4.90 6.23 11.82
C ARG A 67 -4.19 6.98 10.70
N ALA A 68 -3.31 6.31 9.97
CA ALA A 68 -2.50 6.92 8.91
C ALA A 68 -3.18 6.91 7.53
N ALA A 69 -4.03 5.93 7.27
CA ALA A 69 -4.59 5.67 5.94
C ALA A 69 -6.02 5.10 6.02
N VAL A 70 -6.78 5.30 4.93
CA VAL A 70 -8.14 4.76 4.78
C VAL A 70 -8.09 3.25 4.52
N HIS A 71 -7.28 2.82 3.54
CA HIS A 71 -7.18 1.41 3.16
C HIS A 71 -6.00 0.76 3.85
N LEU A 72 -6.22 -0.40 4.42
CA LEU A 72 -5.19 -1.24 5.01
C LEU A 72 -5.06 -2.55 4.23
N PHE A 73 -3.85 -2.86 3.82
CA PHE A 73 -3.48 -4.14 3.23
C PHE A 73 -2.65 -4.92 4.23
N THR A 74 -2.82 -6.25 4.29
CA THR A 74 -1.92 -7.11 5.05
C THR A 74 -1.33 -8.19 4.14
N SER A 75 -0.18 -8.71 4.50
CA SER A 75 0.53 -9.76 3.79
C SER A 75 1.13 -10.75 4.78
N GLY A 76 0.72 -12.01 4.73
CA GLY A 76 1.24 -13.07 5.57
C GLY A 76 0.40 -13.45 6.79
N GLY A 77 0.76 -14.55 7.45
CA GLY A 77 0.16 -15.03 8.70
C GLY A 77 -1.31 -15.49 8.59
N ILE A 78 -1.76 -15.99 7.42
CA ILE A 78 -3.14 -16.45 7.18
C ILE A 78 -3.25 -17.93 6.75
N GLY A 79 -2.24 -18.72 7.03
CA GLY A 79 -2.22 -20.14 6.74
C GLY A 79 -2.88 -21.00 7.82
N THR A 80 -2.32 -22.19 8.01
CA THR A 80 -2.85 -23.17 8.98
C THR A 80 -1.85 -23.52 10.08
N THR A 81 -0.68 -22.92 10.07
CA THR A 81 0.34 -23.17 11.08
C THR A 81 0.05 -22.42 12.38
N HIS A 82 0.73 -22.76 13.44
CA HIS A 82 0.47 -22.21 14.76
C HIS A 82 0.78 -20.72 14.90
N ASP A 83 1.64 -20.23 14.02
CA ASP A 83 2.10 -18.85 13.91
C ASP A 83 1.26 -18.00 12.93
N ASP A 84 0.27 -18.60 12.23
CA ASP A 84 -0.68 -17.85 11.39
C ASP A 84 -1.74 -17.18 12.27
N VAL A 85 -1.44 -15.99 12.79
CA VAL A 85 -2.26 -15.25 13.76
C VAL A 85 -2.83 -13.94 13.22
N THR A 86 -2.65 -13.66 11.92
CA THR A 86 -3.09 -12.38 11.31
C THR A 86 -4.60 -12.20 11.33
N VAL A 87 -5.39 -13.26 11.02
CA VAL A 87 -6.87 -13.17 11.02
C VAL A 87 -7.42 -12.88 12.42
N PRO A 88 -7.05 -13.62 13.48
CA PRO A 88 -7.50 -13.31 14.84
C PRO A 88 -7.04 -11.94 15.33
N ALA A 89 -5.80 -11.53 15.03
CA ALA A 89 -5.30 -10.22 15.41
C ALA A 89 -6.08 -9.07 14.75
N ILE A 90 -6.41 -9.19 13.47
CA ILE A 90 -7.23 -8.20 12.76
C ILE A 90 -8.65 -8.19 13.34
N ALA A 91 -9.28 -9.33 13.55
CA ALA A 91 -10.60 -9.41 14.16
C ALA A 91 -10.63 -8.69 15.52
N GLN A 92 -9.67 -8.97 16.38
CA GLN A 92 -9.54 -8.32 17.69
C GLN A 92 -9.31 -6.81 17.57
N ALA A 93 -8.42 -6.36 16.67
CA ALA A 93 -8.15 -4.94 16.45
C ALA A 93 -9.39 -4.17 15.96
N LEU A 94 -10.31 -4.85 15.26
CA LEU A 94 -11.57 -4.30 14.77
C LEU A 94 -12.74 -4.48 15.77
N GLY A 95 -12.51 -5.14 16.93
CA GLY A 95 -13.56 -5.45 17.90
C GLY A 95 -14.56 -6.48 17.39
N ARG A 96 -14.14 -7.40 16.52
CA ARG A 96 -14.94 -8.43 15.89
C ARG A 96 -14.54 -9.82 16.39
N LYS A 97 -15.46 -10.79 16.25
CA LYS A 97 -15.16 -12.19 16.52
C LYS A 97 -14.55 -12.85 15.30
N VAL A 98 -13.75 -13.89 15.51
CA VAL A 98 -13.37 -14.82 14.45
C VAL A 98 -14.49 -15.83 14.25
N MET A 99 -14.86 -16.09 13.01
CA MET A 99 -15.88 -17.08 12.65
C MET A 99 -15.47 -17.88 11.42
N GLN A 100 -15.97 -19.12 11.33
CA GLN A 100 -15.82 -19.92 10.12
C GLN A 100 -16.85 -19.48 9.08
N HIS A 101 -16.40 -18.95 7.95
CA HIS A 101 -17.30 -18.49 6.90
C HIS A 101 -17.96 -19.69 6.16
N PRO A 102 -19.32 -19.76 6.07
CA PRO A 102 -20.02 -20.92 5.51
C PRO A 102 -19.61 -21.29 4.08
N ALA A 103 -19.39 -20.28 3.22
CA ALA A 103 -18.95 -20.52 1.84
C ALA A 103 -17.55 -21.13 1.77
N LEU A 104 -16.60 -20.64 2.59
CA LEU A 104 -15.24 -21.20 2.67
C LEU A 104 -15.27 -22.62 3.22
N MET A 105 -16.05 -22.88 4.27
CA MET A 105 -16.25 -24.22 4.80
C MET A 105 -16.85 -25.18 3.77
N GLY A 106 -17.78 -24.69 2.95
CA GLY A 106 -18.34 -25.47 1.82
C GLY A 106 -17.27 -25.86 0.80
N MET A 107 -16.39 -24.92 0.43
CA MET A 107 -15.26 -25.18 -0.46
C MET A 107 -14.25 -26.18 0.12
N LEU A 108 -13.92 -26.02 1.41
CA LEU A 108 -12.98 -26.94 2.07
C LEU A 108 -13.56 -28.35 2.16
N ARG A 109 -14.84 -28.49 2.47
CA ARG A 109 -15.53 -29.79 2.45
C ARG A 109 -15.52 -30.43 1.06
N ALA A 110 -15.79 -29.66 0.02
CA ALA A 110 -15.73 -30.15 -1.35
C ALA A 110 -14.31 -30.60 -1.77
N ARG A 111 -13.29 -29.91 -1.28
CA ARG A 111 -11.89 -30.19 -1.60
C ARG A 111 -11.30 -31.37 -0.82
N TYR A 112 -11.56 -31.42 0.49
CA TYR A 112 -10.90 -32.35 1.42
C TYR A 112 -11.78 -33.53 1.83
N GLY A 113 -13.12 -33.43 1.70
CA GLY A 113 -14.04 -34.48 2.10
C GLY A 113 -13.82 -34.90 3.55
N GLU A 114 -13.60 -36.20 3.77
CA GLU A 114 -13.32 -36.78 5.08
C GLU A 114 -11.94 -36.38 5.69
N GLN A 115 -11.05 -35.80 4.87
CA GLN A 115 -9.74 -35.33 5.34
C GLN A 115 -9.80 -33.89 5.90
N LEU A 116 -10.97 -33.26 5.94
CA LEU A 116 -11.13 -31.96 6.55
C LEU A 116 -11.07 -32.08 8.07
N ASP A 117 -9.99 -31.62 8.65
CA ASP A 117 -9.72 -31.53 10.07
C ASP A 117 -9.78 -30.09 10.59
N ASP A 118 -9.63 -29.89 11.88
CA ASP A 118 -9.66 -28.57 12.52
C ASP A 118 -8.52 -27.66 12.01
N VAL A 119 -7.37 -28.22 11.65
CA VAL A 119 -6.23 -27.46 11.12
C VAL A 119 -6.59 -26.86 9.76
N ARG A 120 -7.16 -27.68 8.86
CA ARG A 120 -7.61 -27.20 7.53
C ARG A 120 -8.80 -26.27 7.63
N ALA A 121 -9.67 -26.48 8.61
CA ALA A 121 -10.84 -25.63 8.85
C ALA A 121 -10.46 -24.18 9.21
N ARG A 122 -9.27 -23.94 9.75
CA ARG A 122 -8.73 -22.58 9.98
C ARG A 122 -8.68 -21.72 8.72
N LEU A 123 -8.51 -22.32 7.53
CA LEU A 123 -8.57 -21.58 6.26
C LEU A 123 -9.95 -20.96 5.99
N ALA A 124 -10.99 -21.35 6.71
CA ALA A 124 -12.30 -20.74 6.62
C ALA A 124 -12.53 -19.65 7.69
N GLU A 125 -11.57 -19.43 8.58
CA GLU A 125 -11.66 -18.40 9.60
C GLU A 125 -11.53 -17.00 9.02
N VAL A 126 -12.48 -16.15 9.35
CA VAL A 126 -12.51 -14.73 8.93
C VAL A 126 -13.01 -13.88 10.10
N PRO A 127 -12.72 -12.58 10.13
CA PRO A 127 -13.41 -11.67 11.02
C PRO A 127 -14.92 -11.65 10.74
N GLU A 128 -15.74 -11.51 11.77
CA GLU A 128 -17.19 -11.32 11.64
C GLU A 128 -17.50 -10.17 10.67
N ASP A 129 -18.54 -10.33 9.86
CA ASP A 129 -18.94 -9.42 8.77
C ASP A 129 -17.91 -9.24 7.64
N ALA A 130 -16.94 -10.12 7.52
CA ALA A 130 -16.02 -10.07 6.39
C ALA A 130 -16.73 -10.37 5.06
N GLU A 131 -16.43 -9.58 4.05
CA GLU A 131 -16.82 -9.79 2.65
C GLU A 131 -15.79 -10.69 1.97
N LEU A 132 -16.25 -11.66 1.20
CA LEU A 132 -15.39 -12.50 0.36
C LEU A 132 -15.34 -11.91 -1.06
N LEU A 133 -14.17 -11.46 -1.47
CA LEU A 133 -13.95 -10.89 -2.79
C LEU A 133 -13.42 -11.96 -3.75
N TRP A 134 -14.20 -12.24 -4.79
CA TRP A 134 -13.92 -13.28 -5.80
C TRP A 134 -13.26 -12.73 -7.07
N GLY A 135 -13.02 -11.43 -7.14
CA GLY A 135 -12.66 -10.72 -8.36
C GLY A 135 -13.89 -10.33 -9.19
N ALA A 136 -13.70 -9.46 -10.18
CA ALA A 136 -14.80 -8.93 -10.98
C ALA A 136 -15.51 -9.99 -11.84
N ALA A 137 -14.79 -11.03 -12.28
CA ALA A 137 -15.29 -12.14 -13.07
C ALA A 137 -15.40 -13.45 -12.27
N ASN A 138 -15.33 -13.41 -10.93
CA ASN A 138 -15.23 -14.58 -10.04
C ASN A 138 -14.06 -15.52 -10.41
N GLU A 139 -12.95 -14.96 -10.82
CA GLU A 139 -11.78 -15.71 -11.32
C GLU A 139 -10.94 -16.36 -10.20
N LEU A 140 -11.06 -15.89 -8.96
CA LEU A 140 -10.28 -16.41 -7.84
C LEU A 140 -10.77 -17.79 -7.41
N ARG A 141 -9.86 -18.76 -7.33
CA ARG A 141 -10.15 -20.08 -6.78
C ARG A 141 -10.45 -20.06 -5.29
N PHE A 142 -9.86 -19.10 -4.57
CA PHE A 142 -10.09 -18.84 -3.16
C PHE A 142 -10.12 -17.32 -2.95
N PRO A 143 -11.18 -16.76 -2.37
CA PRO A 143 -11.41 -15.31 -2.35
C PRO A 143 -10.36 -14.56 -1.52
N ALA A 144 -10.26 -13.27 -1.75
CA ALA A 144 -9.63 -12.37 -0.80
C ALA A 144 -10.63 -12.02 0.32
N ILE A 145 -10.13 -11.80 1.54
CA ILE A 145 -10.95 -11.46 2.71
C ILE A 145 -10.90 -9.94 2.90
N PHE A 146 -12.06 -9.30 2.99
CA PHE A 146 -12.15 -7.86 3.17
C PHE A 146 -13.09 -7.53 4.34
N VAL A 147 -12.66 -6.61 5.22
CA VAL A 147 -13.46 -6.16 6.36
C VAL A 147 -13.03 -4.74 6.77
N ASP A 148 -13.97 -3.82 6.94
CA ASP A 148 -13.72 -2.45 7.45
C ASP A 148 -12.51 -1.73 6.78
N ASP A 149 -12.43 -1.74 5.45
CA ASP A 149 -11.32 -1.21 4.65
C ASP A 149 -9.97 -1.95 4.82
N VAL A 150 -9.96 -3.12 5.44
CA VAL A 150 -8.79 -4.02 5.53
C VAL A 150 -8.92 -5.12 4.49
N LEU A 151 -7.96 -5.23 3.58
CA LEU A 151 -7.80 -6.35 2.65
C LEU A 151 -6.74 -7.30 3.20
N ILE A 152 -7.16 -8.51 3.55
CA ILE A 152 -6.30 -9.54 4.13
C ILE A 152 -5.77 -10.45 3.02
N LEU A 153 -4.45 -10.46 2.82
CA LEU A 153 -3.78 -11.15 1.73
C LEU A 153 -2.72 -12.14 2.25
N PRO A 154 -2.46 -13.22 1.52
CA PRO A 154 -1.45 -14.21 1.90
C PRO A 154 -0.02 -13.70 1.75
N GLY A 155 0.93 -14.35 2.44
CA GLY A 155 2.36 -14.06 2.31
C GLY A 155 2.99 -14.59 1.01
N VAL A 156 2.43 -15.64 0.41
CA VAL A 156 2.93 -16.24 -0.84
C VAL A 156 2.77 -15.26 -2.00
N PRO A 157 3.87 -14.79 -2.66
CA PRO A 157 3.80 -13.69 -3.64
C PRO A 157 2.85 -13.93 -4.80
N SER A 158 2.83 -15.14 -5.37
CA SER A 158 1.93 -15.46 -6.49
C SER A 158 0.46 -15.34 -6.10
N LEU A 159 0.08 -15.77 -4.88
CA LEU A 159 -1.29 -15.67 -4.39
C LEU A 159 -1.64 -14.24 -3.95
N PHE A 160 -0.69 -13.50 -3.41
CA PHE A 160 -0.85 -12.09 -3.09
C PHE A 160 -1.18 -11.28 -4.35
N ILE A 161 -0.37 -11.45 -5.40
CA ILE A 161 -0.53 -10.78 -6.69
C ILE A 161 -1.87 -11.16 -7.33
N GLU A 162 -2.17 -12.47 -7.42
CA GLU A 162 -3.44 -12.95 -7.99
C GLU A 162 -4.66 -12.29 -7.33
N LYS A 163 -4.68 -12.29 -5.99
CA LYS A 163 -5.80 -11.72 -5.24
C LYS A 163 -5.88 -10.20 -5.37
N PHE A 164 -4.75 -9.50 -5.27
CA PHE A 164 -4.73 -8.06 -5.41
C PHE A 164 -5.15 -7.61 -6.82
N GLU A 165 -4.61 -8.24 -7.87
CA GLU A 165 -4.98 -7.95 -9.27
C GLU A 165 -6.49 -8.10 -9.51
N ALA A 166 -7.10 -9.15 -8.96
CA ALA A 166 -8.53 -9.41 -9.11
C ALA A 166 -9.43 -8.33 -8.48
N VAL A 167 -8.93 -7.58 -7.48
CA VAL A 167 -9.74 -6.61 -6.73
C VAL A 167 -9.22 -5.17 -6.79
N LYS A 168 -8.07 -4.91 -7.40
CA LYS A 168 -7.37 -3.62 -7.34
C LYS A 168 -8.18 -2.43 -7.86
N GLU A 169 -9.09 -2.64 -8.82
CA GLU A 169 -9.94 -1.57 -9.37
C GLU A 169 -10.90 -0.97 -8.32
N ARG A 170 -11.17 -1.69 -7.24
CA ARG A 170 -11.93 -1.20 -6.07
C ARG A 170 -11.24 0.02 -5.41
N TYR A 171 -9.93 0.13 -5.57
CA TYR A 171 -9.10 1.18 -4.96
C TYR A 171 -8.82 2.35 -5.91
N ARG A 172 -9.34 2.32 -7.14
CA ARG A 172 -9.07 3.38 -8.11
C ARG A 172 -9.56 4.74 -7.60
N ALA A 173 -8.65 5.68 -7.60
CA ALA A 173 -8.81 7.05 -7.13
C ALA A 173 -8.47 8.05 -8.26
N PRO A 174 -8.80 9.32 -8.12
CA PRO A 174 -8.35 10.35 -9.06
C PRO A 174 -6.83 10.30 -9.23
N PRO A 175 -6.31 10.42 -10.46
CA PRO A 175 -4.88 10.33 -10.73
C PRO A 175 -4.11 11.41 -9.98
N ILE A 176 -2.83 11.13 -9.73
CA ILE A 176 -1.88 12.10 -9.20
C ILE A 176 -1.08 12.61 -10.39
N ALA A 177 -1.26 13.88 -10.73
CA ALA A 177 -0.48 14.53 -11.76
C ALA A 177 0.99 14.63 -11.35
N LEU A 178 1.89 14.34 -12.27
CA LEU A 178 3.34 14.33 -12.06
C LEU A 178 4.02 15.09 -13.20
N ALA A 179 4.88 16.02 -12.85
CA ALA A 179 5.87 16.60 -13.76
C ALA A 179 7.28 16.33 -13.26
N ASN A 180 8.21 16.12 -14.19
CA ASN A 180 9.61 15.92 -13.89
C ASN A 180 10.45 16.99 -14.61
N LEU A 181 11.34 17.65 -13.87
CA LEU A 181 12.40 18.50 -14.39
C LEU A 181 13.73 17.78 -14.19
N PHE A 182 14.49 17.64 -15.27
CA PHE A 182 15.84 17.08 -15.24
C PHE A 182 16.83 18.24 -15.38
N LEU A 183 17.71 18.38 -14.41
CA LEU A 183 18.54 19.57 -14.23
C LEU A 183 20.03 19.20 -14.31
N ARG A 184 20.81 20.11 -14.87
CA ARG A 184 22.28 20.07 -14.81
C ARG A 184 22.76 21.17 -13.87
N VAL A 185 22.61 20.91 -12.57
CA VAL A 185 22.92 21.82 -11.47
C VAL A 185 23.14 20.99 -10.22
N ASP A 186 23.90 21.45 -9.25
CA ASP A 186 24.06 20.76 -7.97
C ASP A 186 22.85 21.00 -7.07
N GLU A 187 22.43 19.96 -6.35
CA GLU A 187 21.23 20.01 -5.50
C GLU A 187 21.23 21.16 -4.47
N PRO A 188 22.36 21.47 -3.77
CA PRO A 188 22.40 22.59 -2.84
C PRO A 188 22.07 23.95 -3.46
N GLU A 189 22.38 24.15 -4.74
CA GLU A 189 22.12 25.42 -5.44
C GLU A 189 20.63 25.69 -5.65
N ILE A 190 19.81 24.63 -5.71
CA ILE A 190 18.35 24.73 -5.92
C ILE A 190 17.55 24.56 -4.63
N ALA A 191 18.16 24.14 -3.52
CA ALA A 191 17.47 23.80 -2.27
C ALA A 191 16.54 24.93 -1.77
N GLN A 192 17.03 26.17 -1.72
CA GLN A 192 16.23 27.32 -1.27
C GLN A 192 15.07 27.65 -2.24
N LEU A 193 15.27 27.44 -3.53
CA LEU A 193 14.23 27.64 -4.53
C LEU A 193 13.11 26.59 -4.37
N LEU A 194 13.46 25.33 -4.07
CA LEU A 194 12.47 24.27 -3.84
C LEU A 194 11.66 24.55 -2.56
N VAL A 195 12.28 25.08 -1.50
CA VAL A 195 11.56 25.55 -0.30
C VAL A 195 10.56 26.65 -0.68
N THR A 196 11.01 27.66 -1.41
CA THR A 196 10.14 28.76 -1.88
C THR A 196 8.98 28.26 -2.73
N ALA A 197 9.24 27.30 -3.61
CA ALA A 197 8.20 26.69 -4.43
C ALA A 197 7.16 25.92 -3.58
N THR A 198 7.61 25.15 -2.57
CA THR A 198 6.72 24.40 -1.67
C THR A 198 5.82 25.34 -0.85
N GLU A 199 6.37 26.47 -0.37
CA GLU A 199 5.59 27.49 0.37
C GLU A 199 4.58 28.19 -0.52
N LYS A 200 4.96 28.51 -1.75
CA LYS A 200 4.13 29.25 -2.72
C LYS A 200 3.00 28.37 -3.29
N PHE A 201 3.27 27.12 -3.58
CA PHE A 201 2.32 26.19 -4.19
C PHE A 201 1.88 25.12 -3.17
N ARG A 202 1.12 25.57 -2.16
CA ARG A 202 0.58 24.68 -1.13
C ARG A 202 -0.30 23.60 -1.77
N GLY A 203 -0.05 22.33 -1.42
CA GLY A 203 -0.74 21.17 -2.01
C GLY A 203 0.05 20.47 -3.12
N VAL A 204 1.24 20.98 -3.47
CA VAL A 204 2.21 20.30 -4.32
C VAL A 204 3.25 19.60 -3.46
N SER A 205 3.59 18.38 -3.78
CA SER A 205 4.76 17.66 -3.25
C SER A 205 5.92 17.81 -4.22
N ILE A 206 7.07 18.26 -3.72
CA ILE A 206 8.29 18.42 -4.52
C ILE A 206 9.34 17.46 -3.98
N GLY A 207 9.86 16.58 -4.85
CA GLY A 207 10.98 15.68 -4.55
C GLY A 207 12.22 16.08 -5.33
N SER A 208 13.41 15.96 -4.72
CA SER A 208 14.70 16.16 -5.36
C SER A 208 15.50 14.86 -5.28
N TYR A 209 16.07 14.44 -6.41
CA TYR A 209 16.78 13.18 -6.56
C TYR A 209 18.12 13.41 -7.27
N PRO A 210 19.22 13.62 -6.50
CA PRO A 210 20.55 13.80 -7.06
C PRO A 210 21.11 12.49 -7.64
N ARG A 211 21.94 12.59 -8.68
CA ARG A 211 22.70 11.50 -9.27
C ARG A 211 24.18 11.75 -9.16
N PHE A 212 24.92 10.78 -8.66
CA PHE A 212 26.37 10.90 -8.44
C PHE A 212 27.22 10.56 -9.67
N ASP A 213 26.63 9.95 -10.70
CA ASP A 213 27.28 9.71 -12.00
C ASP A 213 26.34 10.14 -13.12
N PRO A 214 26.29 11.46 -13.41
CA PRO A 214 25.32 12.02 -14.31
C PRO A 214 25.77 11.89 -15.78
N ALA A 215 25.10 11.05 -16.56
CA ALA A 215 25.29 11.01 -18.01
C ALA A 215 24.57 12.17 -18.72
N ASP A 216 23.37 12.53 -18.28
CA ASP A 216 22.49 13.51 -18.92
C ASP A 216 22.04 14.66 -18.00
N HIS A 217 21.78 14.38 -16.70
CA HIS A 217 21.35 15.35 -15.68
C HIS A 217 21.94 15.01 -14.33
N SER A 218 22.16 16.03 -13.48
CA SER A 218 22.68 15.87 -12.13
C SER A 218 21.59 15.72 -11.08
N VAL A 219 20.42 16.36 -11.27
CA VAL A 219 19.29 16.31 -10.37
C VAL A 219 17.99 16.10 -11.15
N LYS A 220 17.15 15.21 -10.65
CA LYS A 220 15.75 15.08 -11.07
C LYS A 220 14.85 15.70 -10.01
N VAL A 221 14.05 16.70 -10.38
CA VAL A 221 12.99 17.26 -9.52
C VAL A 221 11.65 16.74 -9.97
N THR A 222 10.86 16.17 -9.03
CA THR A 222 9.47 15.75 -9.26
C THR A 222 8.52 16.75 -8.63
N ILE A 223 7.42 17.03 -9.31
CA ILE A 223 6.35 17.95 -8.85
C ILE A 223 5.04 17.19 -8.97
N GLU A 224 4.35 16.98 -7.86
CA GLU A 224 3.19 16.10 -7.78
C GLU A 224 2.04 16.74 -7.03
N SER A 225 0.82 16.59 -7.54
CA SER A 225 -0.43 16.98 -6.88
C SER A 225 -1.62 16.26 -7.52
N ARG A 226 -2.75 16.19 -6.83
CA ARG A 226 -4.03 15.82 -7.46
C ARG A 226 -4.62 16.98 -8.27
N ASP A 227 -4.17 18.19 -8.05
CA ASP A 227 -4.53 19.37 -8.83
C ASP A 227 -3.49 19.58 -9.94
N GLU A 228 -3.84 19.20 -11.17
CA GLU A 228 -2.97 19.32 -12.35
C GLU A 228 -2.58 20.77 -12.62
N ALA A 229 -3.49 21.74 -12.39
CA ALA A 229 -3.20 23.16 -12.61
C ALA A 229 -2.11 23.66 -11.63
N LEU A 230 -2.11 23.17 -10.37
CA LEU A 230 -1.03 23.46 -9.42
C LEU A 230 0.30 22.88 -9.87
N VAL A 231 0.31 21.64 -10.41
CA VAL A 231 1.53 21.01 -10.95
C VAL A 231 2.07 21.84 -12.12
N GLU A 232 1.21 22.26 -13.05
CA GLU A 232 1.62 23.07 -14.20
C GLU A 232 2.18 24.44 -13.77
N ALA A 233 1.50 25.13 -12.84
CA ALA A 233 1.93 26.43 -12.34
C ALA A 233 3.28 26.35 -11.59
N CYS A 234 3.45 25.33 -10.72
CA CYS A 234 4.71 25.09 -10.00
C CYS A 234 5.85 24.73 -10.96
N THR A 235 5.58 23.86 -11.93
CA THR A 235 6.55 23.48 -12.97
C THR A 235 6.99 24.69 -13.79
N ALA A 236 6.07 25.55 -14.21
CA ALA A 236 6.37 26.79 -14.94
C ALA A 236 7.24 27.74 -14.09
N PHE A 237 6.94 27.91 -12.82
CA PHE A 237 7.73 28.71 -11.89
C PHE A 237 9.17 28.19 -11.76
N LEU A 238 9.34 26.89 -11.52
CA LEU A 238 10.66 26.28 -11.38
C LEU A 238 11.44 26.30 -12.71
N ARG A 239 10.79 26.05 -13.83
CA ARG A 239 11.39 26.15 -15.16
C ARG A 239 11.94 27.54 -15.46
N GLU A 240 11.19 28.58 -15.13
CA GLU A 240 11.63 29.95 -15.35
C GLU A 240 12.82 30.31 -14.49
N ALA A 241 12.79 29.94 -13.20
CA ALA A 241 13.86 30.20 -12.25
C ALA A 241 15.16 29.42 -12.59
N LEU A 242 15.04 28.25 -13.21
CA LEU A 242 16.14 27.33 -13.55
C LEU A 242 16.43 27.27 -15.05
N ARG A 243 16.00 28.28 -15.82
CA ARG A 243 16.01 28.29 -17.32
C ARG A 243 17.32 27.83 -17.95
N GLY A 244 18.46 28.13 -17.35
CA GLY A 244 19.78 27.73 -17.85
C GLY A 244 20.22 26.31 -17.48
N SER A 245 19.51 25.66 -16.56
CA SER A 245 19.90 24.37 -15.99
C SER A 245 18.95 23.22 -16.38
N VAL A 246 17.76 23.52 -16.91
CA VAL A 246 16.79 22.49 -17.35
C VAL A 246 17.26 21.87 -18.66
N VAL A 247 17.52 20.56 -18.65
CA VAL A 247 17.93 19.80 -19.83
C VAL A 247 16.79 19.01 -20.46
N ARG A 248 15.77 18.66 -19.67
CA ARG A 248 14.60 17.90 -20.13
C ARG A 248 13.43 18.04 -19.16
N GLU A 249 12.23 17.91 -19.68
CA GLU A 249 10.97 17.77 -18.94
C GLU A 249 10.23 16.51 -19.37
N SER A 250 9.42 15.93 -18.46
CA SER A 250 8.42 14.92 -18.81
C SER A 250 7.21 15.04 -17.91
N LYS A 251 6.03 14.73 -18.45
CA LYS A 251 4.83 14.42 -17.66
C LYS A 251 4.83 12.92 -17.36
N GLY A 252 4.36 12.50 -16.16
CA GLY A 252 4.22 11.13 -15.73
C GLY A 252 2.78 10.67 -15.81
#